data_8803feaf162ccb379c6f14cdca54f5ae
#
_entry.id   8803feaf162ccb379c6f14cdca54f5ae
#
_cell.length_a   1.000
_cell.length_b   1.000
_cell.length_c   1.000
_cell.angle_alpha   90.00
_cell.angle_beta   90.00
_cell.angle_gamma   90.00
#
_symmetry.space_group_name_H-M   'P 1'
#
loop_
_entity.id
_entity.type
_entity.pdbx_description
1 polymer ?
#
loop_
_entity_poly.entity_id
_entity_poly.type
_entity_poly.pdbx_seq_one_letter_code
_entity_poly.pdbx_strand_id
1 'polypeptide(L)'
;MIEQWTQEEFKNPPAEFRGAPFWAWNTKLNIEQLKEQIGYFKEMGMGGYHIHCRVGLDTPYLGEEFLSYVSECVEEGKRQGLYTYLYDEDRWPSGTAGGIVTKEERFRSRHLLFIPKKIAPEENKHRKLLEVYEVELENGHLKTYKRVSKAIEQNLNSTKKYWCLYLEMAEPTPWHNNQTY
;
A
#
# COMPACT_ATOMS: atom_id res chain seq x y z
N MET A 1 -2.35 -37.88 -11.00
CA MET A 1 -3.39 -38.21 -12.04
C MET A 1 -4.12 -36.91 -12.29
N ILE A 2 -4.19 -36.48 -13.53
CA ILE A 2 -5.05 -35.36 -13.93
C ILE A 2 -6.46 -35.92 -13.92
N GLU A 3 -7.31 -35.52 -12.97
CA GLU A 3 -8.73 -35.85 -13.02
C GLU A 3 -9.31 -35.31 -14.32
N GLN A 4 -9.85 -36.21 -15.13
CA GLN A 4 -10.54 -35.80 -16.36
C GLN A 4 -11.87 -35.17 -15.98
N TRP A 5 -12.03 -33.91 -16.31
CA TRP A 5 -13.28 -33.18 -16.17
C TRP A 5 -14.39 -33.86 -16.98
N THR A 6 -15.53 -34.05 -16.36
CA THR A 6 -16.73 -34.48 -17.05
C THR A 6 -17.39 -33.31 -17.81
N GLN A 7 -18.21 -33.62 -18.80
CA GLN A 7 -18.96 -32.57 -19.51
C GLN A 7 -19.91 -31.81 -18.57
N GLU A 8 -20.42 -32.45 -17.52
CA GLU A 8 -21.31 -31.84 -16.55
C GLU A 8 -20.54 -30.88 -15.64
N GLU A 9 -19.38 -31.27 -15.13
CA GLU A 9 -18.50 -30.41 -14.34
C GLU A 9 -18.02 -29.20 -15.16
N PHE A 10 -17.80 -29.36 -16.46
CA PHE A 10 -17.45 -28.23 -17.31
C PHE A 10 -18.60 -27.23 -17.45
N LYS A 11 -19.85 -27.72 -17.57
CA LYS A 11 -21.04 -26.86 -17.67
C LYS A 11 -21.42 -26.20 -16.37
N ASN A 12 -21.19 -26.87 -15.24
CA ASN A 12 -21.52 -26.39 -13.92
C ASN A 12 -20.33 -26.63 -12.97
N PRO A 13 -19.24 -25.85 -13.10
CA PRO A 13 -18.02 -26.06 -12.33
C PRO A 13 -18.25 -25.86 -10.83
N PRO A 14 -17.55 -26.62 -9.97
CA PRO A 14 -17.50 -26.38 -8.54
C PRO A 14 -17.04 -24.95 -8.17
N ALA A 15 -17.36 -24.48 -6.97
CA ALA A 15 -17.08 -23.12 -6.53
C ALA A 15 -15.60 -22.72 -6.67
N GLU A 16 -14.69 -23.66 -6.45
CA GLU A 16 -13.23 -23.45 -6.53
C GLU A 16 -12.73 -23.06 -7.94
N PHE A 17 -13.52 -23.35 -8.99
CA PHE A 17 -13.21 -23.02 -10.39
C PHE A 17 -14.01 -21.84 -10.93
N ARG A 18 -14.80 -21.19 -10.08
CA ARG A 18 -15.59 -20.00 -10.43
C ARG A 18 -14.86 -18.73 -9.99
N GLY A 19 -15.23 -17.61 -10.58
CA GLY A 19 -14.66 -16.32 -10.21
C GLY A 19 -14.93 -15.94 -8.74
N ALA A 20 -13.97 -15.22 -8.15
CA ALA A 20 -14.10 -14.63 -6.83
C ALA A 20 -13.70 -13.15 -6.93
N PRO A 21 -14.65 -12.21 -7.04
CA PRO A 21 -14.38 -10.81 -7.22
C PRO A 21 -13.77 -10.15 -5.97
N PHE A 22 -13.05 -9.06 -6.17
CA PHE A 22 -12.75 -8.14 -5.08
C PHE A 22 -14.02 -7.45 -4.61
N TRP A 23 -14.33 -7.62 -3.33
CA TRP A 23 -15.48 -7.00 -2.69
C TRP A 23 -15.03 -5.80 -1.87
N ALA A 24 -15.21 -4.62 -2.44
CA ALA A 24 -14.72 -3.37 -1.87
C ALA A 24 -15.53 -2.95 -0.64
N TRP A 25 -14.91 -3.02 0.54
CA TRP A 25 -15.42 -2.45 1.78
C TRP A 25 -14.96 -0.99 1.87
N ASN A 26 -15.82 -0.06 1.49
CA ASN A 26 -15.49 1.36 1.28
C ASN A 26 -16.51 2.33 1.87
N THR A 27 -17.25 1.91 2.88
CA THR A 27 -18.23 2.71 3.61
C THR A 27 -18.27 2.32 5.08
N LYS A 28 -19.18 2.87 5.87
CA LYS A 28 -19.55 2.29 7.15
C LYS A 28 -20.23 0.95 6.91
N LEU A 29 -19.68 -0.11 7.48
CA LEU A 29 -20.18 -1.45 7.27
C LEU A 29 -21.50 -1.67 8.01
N ASN A 30 -22.35 -2.51 7.44
CA ASN A 30 -23.58 -2.99 8.04
C ASN A 30 -23.74 -4.47 7.72
N ILE A 31 -23.90 -5.31 8.74
CA ILE A 31 -23.86 -6.76 8.57
C ILE A 31 -25.01 -7.32 7.73
N GLU A 32 -26.18 -6.74 7.81
CA GLU A 32 -27.34 -7.21 7.03
C GLU A 32 -27.11 -6.96 5.53
N GLN A 33 -26.58 -5.78 5.20
CA GLN A 33 -26.21 -5.46 3.81
C GLN A 33 -25.08 -6.35 3.29
N LEU A 34 -24.09 -6.65 4.15
CA LEU A 34 -22.99 -7.55 3.76
C LEU A 34 -23.50 -8.96 3.46
N LYS A 35 -24.39 -9.51 4.28
CA LYS A 35 -25.01 -10.82 4.05
C LYS A 35 -25.87 -10.84 2.78
N GLU A 36 -26.63 -9.78 2.54
CA GLU A 36 -27.40 -9.61 1.30
C GLU A 36 -26.48 -9.63 0.06
N GLN A 37 -25.37 -8.90 0.08
CA GLN A 37 -24.39 -8.87 -1.00
C GLN A 37 -23.72 -10.24 -1.23
N ILE A 38 -23.49 -11.02 -0.18
CA ILE A 38 -23.00 -12.40 -0.31
C ILE A 38 -24.05 -13.25 -1.08
N GLY A 39 -25.33 -13.05 -0.80
CA GLY A 39 -26.42 -13.65 -1.57
C GLY A 39 -26.33 -13.32 -3.06
N TYR A 40 -26.07 -12.07 -3.41
CA TYR A 40 -25.90 -11.65 -4.81
C TYR A 40 -24.71 -12.32 -5.47
N PHE A 41 -23.58 -12.53 -4.79
CA PHE A 41 -22.45 -13.29 -5.35
C PHE A 41 -22.87 -14.71 -5.70
N LYS A 42 -23.66 -15.35 -4.85
CA LYS A 42 -24.19 -16.68 -5.11
C LYS A 42 -25.11 -16.69 -6.35
N GLU A 43 -26.04 -15.75 -6.43
CA GLU A 43 -26.98 -15.60 -7.55
C GLU A 43 -26.26 -15.33 -8.89
N MET A 44 -25.18 -14.56 -8.86
CA MET A 44 -24.33 -14.31 -10.03
C MET A 44 -23.47 -15.51 -10.42
N GLY A 45 -23.52 -16.62 -9.69
CA GLY A 45 -22.76 -17.82 -9.98
C GLY A 45 -21.28 -17.73 -9.61
N MET A 46 -20.91 -16.82 -8.71
CA MET A 46 -19.53 -16.72 -8.18
C MET A 46 -19.19 -17.93 -7.31
N GLY A 47 -17.90 -18.25 -7.24
CA GLY A 47 -17.38 -19.30 -6.36
C GLY A 47 -16.94 -18.81 -5.00
N GLY A 48 -16.75 -17.50 -4.86
CA GLY A 48 -16.31 -16.86 -3.64
C GLY A 48 -16.21 -15.36 -3.78
N TYR A 49 -15.57 -14.69 -2.82
CA TYR A 49 -15.31 -13.24 -2.82
C TYR A 49 -14.11 -12.92 -1.97
N HIS A 50 -13.40 -11.83 -2.30
CA HIS A 50 -12.29 -11.30 -1.50
C HIS A 50 -12.77 -10.09 -0.72
N ILE A 51 -12.77 -10.18 0.62
CA ILE A 51 -13.00 -9.03 1.49
C ILE A 51 -11.80 -8.09 1.33
N HIS A 52 -12.03 -6.91 0.78
CA HIS A 52 -10.98 -5.95 0.44
C HIS A 52 -11.32 -4.55 0.94
N CYS A 53 -10.54 -4.07 1.91
CA CYS A 53 -10.67 -2.72 2.44
C CYS A 53 -10.22 -1.68 1.42
N ARG A 54 -11.05 -0.64 1.21
CA ARG A 54 -10.78 0.43 0.24
C ARG A 54 -10.91 1.80 0.88
N VAL A 55 -10.44 2.81 0.17
CA VAL A 55 -10.63 4.21 0.56
C VAL A 55 -12.11 4.49 0.74
N GLY A 56 -12.49 5.07 1.88
CA GLY A 56 -13.87 5.31 2.28
C GLY A 56 -14.38 4.36 3.36
N LEU A 57 -13.65 3.31 3.73
CA LEU A 57 -13.99 2.48 4.89
C LEU A 57 -14.02 3.35 6.15
N ASP A 58 -15.20 3.42 6.78
CA ASP A 58 -15.46 4.20 7.99
C ASP A 58 -15.50 3.33 9.26
N THR A 59 -15.71 2.01 9.11
CA THR A 59 -15.54 1.06 10.22
C THR A 59 -14.05 0.89 10.51
N PRO A 60 -13.60 1.04 11.77
CA PRO A 60 -12.18 0.96 12.13
C PRO A 60 -11.54 -0.36 11.68
N TYR A 61 -10.54 -0.27 10.81
CA TYR A 61 -9.80 -1.43 10.29
C TYR A 61 -9.16 -2.23 11.42
N LEU A 62 -9.35 -3.55 11.40
CA LEU A 62 -8.93 -4.50 12.46
C LEU A 62 -9.49 -4.20 13.85
N GLY A 63 -10.50 -3.33 13.97
CA GLY A 63 -11.24 -3.16 15.21
C GLY A 63 -12.18 -4.34 15.50
N GLU A 64 -12.71 -4.43 16.71
CA GLU A 64 -13.60 -5.54 17.13
C GLU A 64 -14.82 -5.68 16.21
N GLU A 65 -15.48 -4.58 15.87
CA GLU A 65 -16.63 -4.58 14.98
C GLU A 65 -16.25 -5.09 13.57
N PHE A 66 -15.12 -4.64 13.03
CA PHE A 66 -14.61 -5.10 11.74
C PHE A 66 -14.35 -6.60 11.75
N LEU A 67 -13.67 -7.11 12.77
CA LEU A 67 -13.36 -8.55 12.90
C LEU A 67 -14.62 -9.39 13.10
N SER A 68 -15.61 -8.87 13.81
CA SER A 68 -16.92 -9.52 13.92
C SER A 68 -17.59 -9.66 12.56
N TYR A 69 -17.62 -8.60 11.75
CA TYR A 69 -18.21 -8.64 10.41
C TYR A 69 -17.45 -9.58 9.48
N VAL A 70 -16.12 -9.62 9.56
CA VAL A 70 -15.33 -10.62 8.83
C VAL A 70 -15.76 -12.03 9.20
N SER A 71 -15.86 -12.33 10.50
CA SER A 71 -16.27 -13.65 10.97
C SER A 71 -17.67 -14.02 10.49
N GLU A 72 -18.63 -13.11 10.60
CA GLU A 72 -20.00 -13.34 10.13
C GLU A 72 -20.10 -13.54 8.61
N CYS A 73 -19.31 -12.79 7.83
CA CYS A 73 -19.22 -12.99 6.39
C CYS A 73 -18.60 -14.34 6.02
N VAL A 74 -17.60 -14.82 6.77
CA VAL A 74 -17.02 -16.15 6.58
C VAL A 74 -18.07 -17.23 6.82
N GLU A 75 -18.82 -17.15 7.90
CA GLU A 75 -19.87 -18.13 8.22
C GLU A 75 -21.02 -18.08 7.20
N GLU A 76 -21.42 -16.90 6.75
CA GLU A 76 -22.45 -16.76 5.71
C GLU A 76 -21.97 -17.32 4.37
N GLY A 77 -20.73 -17.02 3.96
CA GLY A 77 -20.14 -17.60 2.74
C GLY A 77 -20.13 -19.13 2.79
N LYS A 78 -19.70 -19.69 3.91
CA LYS A 78 -19.71 -21.14 4.16
C LYS A 78 -21.12 -21.73 4.06
N ARG A 79 -22.12 -21.07 4.67
CA ARG A 79 -23.53 -21.50 4.60
C ARG A 79 -24.06 -21.53 3.16
N GLN A 80 -23.59 -20.62 2.30
CA GLN A 80 -23.98 -20.52 0.91
C GLN A 80 -23.09 -21.34 -0.06
N GLY A 81 -22.06 -22.02 0.46
CA GLY A 81 -21.10 -22.78 -0.36
C GLY A 81 -20.18 -21.90 -1.22
N LEU A 82 -19.81 -20.72 -0.68
CA LEU A 82 -18.89 -19.78 -1.30
C LEU A 82 -17.56 -19.76 -0.50
N TYR A 83 -16.45 -19.59 -1.21
CA TYR A 83 -15.17 -19.34 -0.58
C TYR A 83 -15.04 -17.88 -0.15
N THR A 84 -14.58 -17.66 1.07
CA THR A 84 -14.26 -16.31 1.57
C THR A 84 -12.76 -16.16 1.64
N TYR A 85 -12.23 -15.19 0.91
CA TYR A 85 -10.82 -14.82 0.91
C TYR A 85 -10.64 -13.51 1.66
N LEU A 86 -9.60 -13.42 2.46
CA LEU A 86 -9.20 -12.19 3.11
C LEU A 86 -8.07 -11.55 2.32
N TYR A 87 -8.24 -10.28 1.98
CA TYR A 87 -7.19 -9.47 1.42
C TYR A 87 -6.50 -8.74 2.57
N ASP A 88 -5.21 -8.95 2.75
CA ASP A 88 -4.47 -8.57 3.95
C ASP A 88 -4.09 -7.08 4.05
N GLU A 89 -4.58 -6.26 3.13
CA GLU A 89 -4.25 -4.84 3.08
C GLU A 89 -5.41 -3.95 3.52
N ASP A 90 -5.08 -2.91 4.27
CA ASP A 90 -5.97 -1.76 4.40
C ASP A 90 -5.66 -0.79 3.26
N ARG A 91 -6.39 -0.91 2.16
CA ARG A 91 -6.18 -0.17 0.91
C ARG A 91 -4.91 -0.62 0.16
N TRP A 92 -4.80 -0.22 -1.05
CA TRP A 92 -3.63 -0.47 -1.88
C TRP A 92 -2.86 0.85 -2.10
N PRO A 93 -1.53 0.84 -2.15
CA PRO A 93 -0.60 -0.31 -2.09
C PRO A 93 -0.32 -0.79 -0.67
N SER A 94 0.19 -2.04 -0.56
CA SER A 94 0.58 -2.71 0.69
C SER A 94 1.62 -1.94 1.50
N GLY A 95 1.70 -2.24 2.79
CA GLY A 95 2.79 -1.82 3.68
C GLY A 95 2.38 -0.80 4.75
N THR A 96 1.16 -0.25 4.69
CA THR A 96 0.68 0.67 5.73
C THR A 96 0.09 -0.04 6.95
N ALA A 97 -0.40 -1.27 6.77
CA ALA A 97 -1.11 -2.04 7.79
C ALA A 97 -2.19 -1.21 8.52
N GLY A 98 -3.01 -0.47 7.75
CA GLY A 98 -4.00 0.45 8.32
C GLY A 98 -3.37 1.66 9.05
N GLY A 99 -2.09 1.92 8.85
CA GLY A 99 -1.32 2.94 9.58
C GLY A 99 -0.94 2.51 11.01
N ILE A 100 -1.28 1.29 11.42
CA ILE A 100 -1.02 0.80 12.78
C ILE A 100 0.48 0.71 13.06
N VAL A 101 1.24 0.08 12.15
CA VAL A 101 2.69 -0.08 12.30
C VAL A 101 3.42 1.24 12.08
N THR A 102 3.09 1.96 11.01
CA THR A 102 3.77 3.21 10.63
C THR A 102 3.35 4.43 11.46
N LYS A 103 2.44 4.27 12.43
CA LYS A 103 2.20 5.27 13.48
C LYS A 103 3.49 5.60 14.23
N GLU A 104 4.35 4.61 14.48
CA GLU A 104 5.67 4.81 15.02
C GLU A 104 6.67 5.20 13.92
N GLU A 105 7.28 6.37 14.03
CA GLU A 105 8.21 6.91 13.02
C GLU A 105 9.39 5.99 12.68
N ARG A 106 9.84 5.15 13.65
CA ARG A 106 10.95 4.20 13.41
C ARG A 106 10.62 3.13 12.36
N PHE A 107 9.34 2.84 12.12
CA PHE A 107 8.90 1.84 11.16
C PHE A 107 8.49 2.43 9.81
N ARG A 108 8.55 3.75 9.64
CA ARG A 108 8.24 4.41 8.38
C ARG A 108 9.34 4.21 7.36
N SER A 109 8.96 4.11 6.12
CA SER A 109 9.88 4.07 4.99
C SER A 109 10.76 5.32 4.95
N ARG A 110 11.99 5.11 4.54
CA ARG A 110 12.95 6.19 4.27
C ARG A 110 13.52 6.00 2.89
N HIS A 111 13.80 7.09 2.23
CA HIS A 111 14.45 7.10 0.93
C HIS A 111 15.59 8.11 0.90
N LEU A 112 16.49 7.91 -0.06
CA LEU A 112 17.56 8.88 -0.32
C LEU A 112 17.11 9.84 -1.43
N LEU A 113 17.14 11.14 -1.11
CA LEU A 113 16.94 12.18 -2.09
C LEU A 113 18.31 12.74 -2.49
N PHE A 114 18.69 12.56 -3.76
CA PHE A 114 19.94 13.13 -4.30
C PHE A 114 19.60 14.20 -5.32
N ILE A 115 19.90 15.46 -5.02
CA ILE A 115 19.36 16.62 -5.72
C ILE A 115 20.39 17.75 -5.84
N PRO A 116 20.41 18.52 -6.97
CA PRO A 116 21.27 19.68 -7.08
C PRO A 116 21.04 20.71 -5.96
N LYS A 117 22.10 21.23 -5.39
CA LYS A 117 22.04 22.22 -4.28
C LYS A 117 21.15 23.42 -4.58
N LYS A 118 21.10 23.87 -5.86
CA LYS A 118 20.28 25.03 -6.26
C LYS A 118 18.79 24.90 -6.02
N ILE A 119 18.30 23.65 -6.02
CA ILE A 119 16.88 23.29 -5.81
C ILE A 119 16.69 22.37 -4.61
N ALA A 120 17.74 22.23 -3.79
CA ALA A 120 17.69 21.39 -2.61
C ALA A 120 16.73 21.98 -1.59
N PRO A 121 15.83 21.18 -1.02
CA PRO A 121 14.93 21.63 0.04
C PRO A 121 15.70 21.83 1.36
N GLU A 122 15.11 22.60 2.25
CA GLU A 122 15.64 22.75 3.61
C GLU A 122 15.49 21.48 4.43
N GLU A 123 16.35 21.32 5.43
CA GLU A 123 16.21 20.27 6.44
C GLU A 123 14.95 20.51 7.30
N ASN A 124 14.35 19.43 7.75
CA ASN A 124 13.25 19.43 8.71
C ASN A 124 13.31 18.15 9.57
N LYS A 125 12.32 17.95 10.42
CA LYS A 125 12.28 16.77 11.31
C LYS A 125 12.28 15.43 10.55
N HIS A 126 11.81 15.40 9.30
CA HIS A 126 11.71 14.20 8.45
C HIS A 126 12.74 14.16 7.33
N ARG A 127 13.52 15.22 7.14
CA ARG A 127 14.55 15.32 6.11
C ARG A 127 15.87 15.79 6.70
N LYS A 128 16.88 14.93 6.62
CA LYS A 128 18.21 15.18 7.16
C LYS A 128 19.26 15.16 6.07
N LEU A 129 20.04 16.21 5.94
CA LEU A 129 21.19 16.25 5.06
C LEU A 129 22.26 15.26 5.53
N LEU A 130 22.55 14.28 4.71
CA LEU A 130 23.61 13.30 4.96
C LEU A 130 24.96 13.83 4.49
N GLU A 131 25.03 14.23 3.21
CA GLU A 131 26.29 14.61 2.56
C GLU A 131 26.07 15.66 1.48
N VAL A 132 27.14 16.36 1.17
CA VAL A 132 27.25 17.25 0.01
C VAL A 132 28.39 16.78 -0.87
N TYR A 133 28.15 16.75 -2.18
CA TYR A 133 29.13 16.36 -3.19
C TYR A 133 29.37 17.51 -4.17
N GLU A 134 30.64 17.83 -4.41
CA GLU A 134 31.05 18.57 -5.60
C GLU A 134 31.05 17.58 -6.77
N VAL A 135 30.37 17.90 -7.86
CA VAL A 135 30.23 17.02 -9.01
C VAL A 135 30.69 17.71 -10.30
N GLU A 136 31.34 16.97 -11.16
CA GLU A 136 31.65 17.36 -12.53
C GLU A 136 30.82 16.49 -13.46
N LEU A 137 30.08 17.16 -14.35
CA LEU A 137 29.25 16.50 -15.34
C LEU A 137 29.79 16.81 -16.73
N GLU A 138 29.87 15.80 -17.60
CA GLU A 138 30.22 15.90 -19.00
C GLU A 138 29.06 15.32 -19.83
N ASN A 139 28.49 16.14 -20.71
CA ASN A 139 27.32 15.76 -21.51
C ASN A 139 26.14 15.20 -20.70
N GLY A 140 25.92 15.72 -19.48
CA GLY A 140 24.86 15.25 -18.56
C GLY A 140 25.20 14.00 -17.74
N HIS A 141 26.33 13.36 -18.01
CA HIS A 141 26.80 12.20 -17.25
C HIS A 141 27.80 12.60 -16.17
N LEU A 142 27.79 11.87 -15.06
CA LEU A 142 28.75 12.08 -13.97
C LEU A 142 30.13 11.65 -14.42
N LYS A 143 31.07 12.62 -14.47
CA LYS A 143 32.49 12.39 -14.80
C LYS A 143 33.31 12.11 -13.55
N THR A 144 33.16 12.97 -12.54
CA THR A 144 33.85 12.82 -11.26
C THR A 144 33.03 13.45 -10.13
N TYR A 145 33.32 13.03 -8.91
CA TYR A 145 32.72 13.61 -7.71
C TYR A 145 33.73 13.66 -6.56
N LYS A 146 33.50 14.60 -5.65
CA LYS A 146 34.27 14.75 -4.42
C LYS A 146 33.30 15.04 -3.27
N ARG A 147 33.39 14.28 -2.18
CA ARG A 147 32.69 14.58 -0.93
C ARG A 147 33.19 15.87 -0.33
N VAL A 148 32.27 16.76 0.05
CA VAL A 148 32.55 18.04 0.67
C VAL A 148 32.10 17.99 2.13
N SER A 149 32.94 18.50 3.06
CA SER A 149 32.55 18.56 4.47
C SER A 149 31.32 19.46 4.64
N LYS A 150 30.37 19.03 5.47
CA LYS A 150 29.18 19.83 5.84
C LYS A 150 29.53 21.21 6.43
N ALA A 151 30.66 21.32 7.10
CA ALA A 151 31.17 22.58 7.65
C ALA A 151 31.47 23.64 6.57
N ILE A 152 31.66 23.23 5.32
CA ILE A 152 31.98 24.11 4.19
C ILE A 152 30.73 24.54 3.41
N GLU A 153 29.57 24.02 3.79
CA GLU A 153 28.30 24.27 3.08
C GLU A 153 27.96 25.75 2.90
N GLN A 154 28.34 26.57 3.85
CA GLN A 154 28.10 28.03 3.82
C GLN A 154 29.06 28.81 2.90
N ASN A 155 30.18 28.21 2.48
CA ASN A 155 31.22 28.84 1.67
C ASN A 155 31.50 28.07 0.37
N LEU A 156 30.48 27.49 -0.26
CA LEU A 156 30.64 26.76 -1.51
C LEU A 156 31.01 27.69 -2.67
N ASN A 157 31.99 27.27 -3.46
CA ASN A 157 32.41 28.03 -4.63
C ASN A 157 31.29 28.10 -5.68
N SER A 158 30.82 29.30 -6.00
CA SER A 158 29.68 29.53 -6.92
C SER A 158 29.90 29.03 -8.36
N THR A 159 31.16 28.80 -8.76
CA THR A 159 31.49 28.29 -10.09
C THR A 159 31.38 26.78 -10.23
N LYS A 160 31.26 26.07 -9.11
CA LYS A 160 31.17 24.61 -9.05
C LYS A 160 29.73 24.12 -8.90
N LYS A 161 29.48 22.88 -9.31
CA LYS A 161 28.19 22.21 -9.12
C LYS A 161 28.24 21.37 -7.88
N TYR A 162 27.21 21.51 -7.03
CA TYR A 162 27.05 20.73 -5.81
C TYR A 162 25.74 20.00 -5.82
N TRP A 163 25.75 18.77 -5.29
CA TRP A 163 24.58 17.94 -5.07
C TRP A 163 24.49 17.55 -3.61
N CYS A 164 23.26 17.56 -3.09
CA CYS A 164 22.95 17.22 -1.72
C CYS A 164 22.30 15.84 -1.66
N LEU A 165 22.74 15.04 -0.70
CA LEU A 165 22.15 13.75 -0.37
C LEU A 165 21.42 13.87 0.94
N TYR A 166 20.10 13.66 0.91
CA TYR A 166 19.26 13.65 2.09
C TYR A 166 18.76 12.24 2.39
N LEU A 167 18.58 11.96 3.67
CA LEU A 167 17.70 10.90 4.16
C LEU A 167 16.34 11.52 4.44
N GLU A 168 15.31 11.04 3.79
CA GLU A 168 13.96 11.55 3.90
C GLU A 168 13.01 10.45 4.37
N MET A 169 12.15 10.77 5.34
CA MET A 169 11.11 9.87 5.83
C MET A 169 9.84 10.08 5.00
N ALA A 170 9.15 9.00 4.66
CA ALA A 170 7.89 9.07 3.96
C ALA A 170 6.85 9.85 4.77
N GLU A 171 6.18 10.80 4.11
CA GLU A 171 5.12 11.61 4.69
C GLU A 171 3.74 10.98 4.44
N PRO A 172 2.75 11.27 5.30
CA PRO A 172 1.37 10.87 5.04
C PRO A 172 0.86 11.41 3.70
N THR A 173 0.12 10.60 2.96
CA THR A 173 -0.48 11.04 1.71
C THR A 173 -2.00 10.85 1.72
N PRO A 174 -2.78 11.71 1.07
CA PRO A 174 -4.23 11.53 0.93
C PRO A 174 -4.59 10.22 0.22
N TRP A 175 -3.75 9.75 -0.69
CA TRP A 175 -3.93 8.47 -1.39
C TRP A 175 -4.00 7.28 -0.42
N HIS A 176 -3.24 7.32 0.66
CA HIS A 176 -3.22 6.31 1.70
C HIS A 176 -4.08 6.70 2.91
N ASN A 177 -5.12 7.51 2.72
CA ASN A 177 -5.96 8.01 3.80
C ASN A 177 -5.15 8.68 4.93
N ASN A 178 -4.18 9.52 4.55
CA ASN A 178 -3.23 10.18 5.45
C ASN A 178 -2.38 9.23 6.32
N GLN A 179 -2.21 8.00 5.88
CA GLN A 179 -1.26 7.06 6.47
C GLN A 179 0.11 7.17 5.78
N THR A 180 1.13 6.65 6.45
CA THR A 180 2.50 6.56 5.92
C THR A 180 2.90 5.11 5.69
N TYR A 181 3.84 4.92 4.77
CA TYR A 181 4.57 3.66 4.66
C TYR A 181 5.59 3.48 5.78
#